data_466445d554a61975ad5ec1e4bf736557
#
_entry.id   466445d554a61975ad5ec1e4bf736557
#
_cell.length_a   1.000
_cell.length_b   1.000
_cell.length_c   1.000
_cell.angle_alpha   90.00
_cell.angle_beta   90.00
_cell.angle_gamma   90.00
#
_symmetry.space_group_name_H-M   'P 1'
#
loop_
_entity.id
_entity.type
_entity.pdbx_description
1 polymer ?
#
loop_
_entity_poly.entity_id
_entity_poly.type
_entity_poly.pdbx_seq_one_letter_code
_entity_poly.pdbx_strand_id
1 'polypeptide(L)'
;MKRFVILTLCIITGTCINAQEKFKTTRQIQASSAKINGIYIPRDVNDAVNVLDTLLTNEQKDTLKTLSYEYYMAGLHHGLGMKLRNDWGLWKDSRLSLYFASSGISHPDKMSDYILLAFYHHLHGTERPNIKDIKSSSNVSKVQMFLRRLSTRRGNKR
;
A
#
# COMPACT_ATOMS: atom_id res chain seq x y z
N MET A 1 14.73 -23.09 -49.62
CA MET A 1 15.04 -21.95 -48.71
C MET A 1 13.78 -21.32 -48.04
N LYS A 2 12.66 -21.08 -48.75
CA LYS A 2 11.45 -20.45 -48.15
C LYS A 2 10.75 -21.28 -47.06
N ARG A 3 10.80 -22.61 -47.07
CA ARG A 3 10.16 -23.46 -46.06
C ARG A 3 10.88 -23.45 -44.70
N PHE A 4 12.19 -23.29 -44.67
CA PHE A 4 12.98 -23.23 -43.42
C PHE A 4 12.77 -21.92 -42.66
N VAL A 5 12.57 -20.79 -43.37
CA VAL A 5 12.34 -19.48 -42.75
C VAL A 5 10.98 -19.44 -42.03
N ILE A 6 9.94 -20.10 -42.58
CA ILE A 6 8.61 -20.16 -41.97
C ILE A 6 8.63 -20.98 -40.68
N LEU A 7 9.37 -22.12 -40.66
CA LEU A 7 9.48 -22.97 -39.46
C LEU A 7 10.23 -22.26 -38.33
N THR A 8 11.29 -21.54 -38.64
CA THR A 8 12.05 -20.77 -37.63
C THR A 8 11.23 -19.60 -37.05
N LEU A 9 10.42 -18.94 -37.87
CA LEU A 9 9.53 -17.88 -37.42
C LEU A 9 8.43 -18.38 -36.49
N CYS A 10 7.85 -19.56 -36.77
CA CYS A 10 6.86 -20.20 -35.90
C CYS A 10 7.41 -20.62 -34.54
N ILE A 11 8.66 -21.06 -34.45
CA ILE A 11 9.31 -21.44 -33.18
C ILE A 11 9.52 -20.21 -32.30
N ILE A 12 9.96 -19.09 -32.89
CA ILE A 12 10.20 -17.83 -32.14
C ILE A 12 8.88 -17.25 -31.61
N THR A 13 7.83 -17.26 -32.42
CA THR A 13 6.50 -16.76 -31.98
C THR A 13 5.86 -17.65 -30.92
N GLY A 14 6.00 -18.96 -31.05
CA GLY A 14 5.48 -19.92 -30.05
C GLY A 14 6.12 -19.77 -28.66
N THR A 15 7.43 -19.54 -28.60
CA THR A 15 8.13 -19.32 -27.33
C THR A 15 7.76 -17.99 -26.68
N CYS A 16 7.54 -16.94 -27.46
CA CYS A 16 7.07 -15.64 -26.94
C CYS A 16 5.65 -15.71 -26.37
N ILE A 17 4.73 -16.43 -27.04
CA ILE A 17 3.35 -16.60 -26.56
C ILE A 17 3.32 -17.34 -25.23
N ASN A 18 4.05 -18.46 -25.12
CA ASN A 18 4.13 -19.24 -23.88
C ASN A 18 4.73 -18.44 -22.72
N ALA A 19 5.73 -17.61 -22.96
CA ALA A 19 6.33 -16.75 -21.94
C ALA A 19 5.34 -15.68 -21.45
N GLN A 20 4.58 -15.08 -22.34
CA GLN A 20 3.57 -14.06 -21.98
C GLN A 20 2.39 -14.66 -21.22
N GLU A 21 1.92 -15.84 -21.57
CA GLU A 21 0.86 -16.53 -20.84
C GLU A 21 1.30 -16.93 -19.44
N LYS A 22 2.49 -17.50 -19.31
CA LYS A 22 3.08 -17.85 -18.00
C LYS A 22 3.23 -16.61 -17.11
N PHE A 23 3.67 -15.49 -17.66
CA PHE A 23 3.81 -14.23 -16.94
C PHE A 23 2.44 -13.70 -16.47
N LYS A 24 1.43 -13.69 -17.33
CA LYS A 24 0.05 -13.30 -16.99
C LYS A 24 -0.53 -14.19 -15.88
N THR A 25 -0.34 -15.49 -15.95
CA THR A 25 -0.83 -16.43 -14.94
C THR A 25 -0.17 -16.20 -13.59
N THR A 26 1.15 -16.00 -13.55
CA THR A 26 1.89 -15.71 -12.31
C THR A 26 1.41 -14.41 -11.68
N ARG A 27 1.20 -13.37 -12.48
CA ARG A 27 0.68 -12.07 -12.05
C ARG A 27 -0.73 -12.19 -11.46
N GLN A 28 -1.62 -12.94 -12.09
CA GLN A 28 -2.97 -13.18 -11.58
C GLN A 28 -2.97 -13.95 -10.26
N ILE A 29 -2.10 -14.96 -10.11
CA ILE A 29 -1.94 -15.73 -8.88
C ILE A 29 -1.46 -14.80 -7.75
N GLN A 30 -0.48 -13.95 -7.97
CA GLN A 30 0.00 -13.00 -6.97
C GLN A 30 -1.07 -11.97 -6.59
N ALA A 31 -1.84 -11.52 -7.57
CA ALA A 31 -2.93 -10.56 -7.39
C ALA A 31 -4.08 -11.09 -6.50
N SER A 32 -4.32 -12.38 -6.49
CA SER A 32 -5.37 -13.03 -5.68
C SER A 32 -4.85 -13.69 -4.41
N SER A 33 -3.53 -13.85 -4.27
CA SER A 33 -2.95 -14.62 -3.17
C SER A 33 -3.10 -13.91 -1.83
N ALA A 34 -3.58 -14.65 -0.83
CA ALA A 34 -3.63 -14.20 0.56
C ALA A 34 -2.25 -14.17 1.22
N LYS A 35 -1.28 -14.91 0.68
CA LYS A 35 0.10 -14.95 1.18
C LYS A 35 1.08 -14.90 0.02
N ILE A 36 2.18 -14.14 0.20
CA ILE A 36 3.33 -14.10 -0.71
C ILE A 36 4.57 -14.42 0.13
N ASN A 37 5.33 -15.45 -0.25
CA ASN A 37 6.51 -15.91 0.49
C ASN A 37 6.22 -16.16 1.99
N GLY A 38 5.05 -16.73 2.30
CA GLY A 38 4.63 -16.99 3.68
C GLY A 38 4.06 -15.80 4.44
N ILE A 39 4.23 -14.58 3.94
CA ILE A 39 3.74 -13.34 4.56
C ILE A 39 2.29 -13.10 4.13
N TYR A 40 1.41 -12.88 5.10
CA TYR A 40 0.02 -12.49 4.83
C TYR A 40 -0.04 -11.11 4.19
N ILE A 41 -0.79 -10.99 3.12
CA ILE A 41 -1.02 -9.75 2.41
C ILE A 41 -2.42 -9.25 2.78
N PRO A 42 -2.58 -8.06 3.35
CA PRO A 42 -3.90 -7.51 3.64
C PRO A 42 -4.77 -7.33 2.39
N ARG A 43 -6.10 -7.44 2.53
CA ARG A 43 -7.07 -7.25 1.43
C ARG A 43 -7.29 -5.78 1.11
N ASP A 44 -7.34 -4.98 2.16
CA ASP A 44 -7.70 -3.57 2.15
C ASP A 44 -7.02 -2.83 3.31
N VAL A 45 -7.29 -1.55 3.46
CA VAL A 45 -6.70 -0.72 4.51
C VAL A 45 -7.16 -1.11 5.91
N ASN A 46 -8.41 -1.56 6.10
CA ASN A 46 -8.87 -2.00 7.41
C ASN A 46 -8.14 -3.25 7.86
N ASP A 47 -7.99 -4.20 6.95
CA ASP A 47 -7.25 -5.42 7.19
C ASP A 47 -5.75 -5.11 7.46
N ALA A 48 -5.16 -4.15 6.75
CA ALA A 48 -3.79 -3.68 6.98
C ALA A 48 -3.61 -3.07 8.39
N VAL A 49 -4.56 -2.26 8.84
CA VAL A 49 -4.56 -1.67 10.18
C VAL A 49 -4.69 -2.77 11.25
N ASN A 50 -5.57 -3.74 11.08
CA ASN A 50 -5.72 -4.87 12.02
C ASN A 50 -4.45 -5.72 12.11
N VAL A 51 -3.79 -5.97 10.97
CA VAL A 51 -2.51 -6.68 10.94
C VAL A 51 -1.44 -5.89 11.70
N LEU A 52 -1.33 -4.58 11.50
CA LEU A 52 -0.39 -3.73 12.23
C LEU A 52 -0.69 -3.70 13.73
N ASP A 53 -1.96 -3.64 14.11
CA ASP A 53 -2.37 -3.65 15.52
C ASP A 53 -1.99 -4.96 16.22
N THR A 54 -2.01 -6.08 15.49
CA THR A 54 -1.59 -7.39 15.99
C THR A 54 -0.07 -7.55 16.04
N LEU A 55 0.66 -6.98 15.06
CA LEU A 55 2.11 -7.12 14.93
C LEU A 55 2.89 -6.27 15.93
N LEU A 56 2.34 -5.12 16.33
CA LEU A 56 3.01 -4.19 17.24
C LEU A 56 2.64 -4.48 18.69
N THR A 57 3.63 -4.44 19.57
CA THR A 57 3.40 -4.57 21.03
C THR A 57 2.68 -3.34 21.57
N ASN A 58 2.09 -3.46 22.76
CA ASN A 58 1.41 -2.33 23.40
C ASN A 58 2.39 -1.18 23.69
N GLU A 59 3.62 -1.47 24.13
CA GLU A 59 4.68 -0.49 24.38
C GLU A 59 5.05 0.28 23.09
N GLN A 60 5.13 -0.43 21.96
CA GLN A 60 5.39 0.20 20.65
C GLN A 60 4.22 1.11 20.25
N LYS A 61 2.98 0.64 20.40
CA LYS A 61 1.79 1.44 20.11
C LYS A 61 1.70 2.68 21.00
N ASP A 62 1.99 2.55 22.28
CA ASP A 62 1.96 3.67 23.24
C ASP A 62 3.05 4.69 22.89
N THR A 63 4.26 4.23 22.54
CA THR A 63 5.33 5.11 22.03
C THR A 63 4.86 5.88 20.79
N LEU A 64 4.23 5.20 19.81
CA LEU A 64 3.74 5.83 18.59
C LEU A 64 2.63 6.88 18.87
N LYS A 65 1.79 6.66 19.89
CA LYS A 65 0.75 7.62 20.30
C LYS A 65 1.32 8.92 20.87
N THR A 66 2.54 8.91 21.42
CA THR A 66 3.16 10.13 21.98
C THR A 66 3.72 11.04 20.89
N LEU A 67 3.94 10.53 19.68
CA LEU A 67 4.53 11.29 18.59
C LEU A 67 3.53 12.28 17.99
N SER A 68 4.00 13.49 17.63
CA SER A 68 3.21 14.36 16.76
C SER A 68 3.03 13.68 15.38
N TYR A 69 1.99 14.06 14.68
CA TYR A 69 1.71 13.49 13.34
C TYR A 69 2.90 13.59 12.39
N GLU A 70 3.59 14.73 12.38
CA GLU A 70 4.74 14.98 11.52
C GLU A 70 5.90 14.04 11.84
N TYR A 71 6.24 13.89 13.13
CA TYR A 71 7.30 12.96 13.57
C TYR A 71 6.93 11.51 13.33
N TYR A 72 5.66 11.14 13.55
CA TYR A 72 5.14 9.80 13.25
C TYR A 72 5.32 9.47 11.78
N MET A 73 4.83 10.31 10.87
CA MET A 73 4.91 10.06 9.42
C MET A 73 6.35 10.07 8.91
N ALA A 74 7.15 11.06 9.29
CA ALA A 74 8.55 11.16 8.86
C ALA A 74 9.40 9.99 9.37
N GLY A 75 9.23 9.62 10.65
CA GLY A 75 9.99 8.53 11.27
C GLY A 75 9.64 7.14 10.72
N LEU A 76 8.36 6.91 10.41
CA LEU A 76 7.92 5.59 9.94
C LEU A 76 8.03 5.40 8.43
N HIS A 77 8.08 6.47 7.63
CA HIS A 77 8.13 6.37 6.16
C HIS A 77 9.27 5.49 5.65
N HIS A 78 10.50 5.71 6.13
CA HIS A 78 11.69 4.94 5.71
C HIS A 78 11.85 3.62 6.46
N GLY A 79 11.33 3.50 7.67
CA GLY A 79 11.38 2.27 8.47
C GLY A 79 10.22 1.34 8.15
N LEU A 80 9.13 1.47 8.89
CA LEU A 80 7.93 0.64 8.75
C LEU A 80 7.32 0.75 7.35
N GLY A 81 7.21 1.95 6.79
CA GLY A 81 6.66 2.16 5.45
C GLY A 81 7.42 1.38 4.37
N MET A 82 8.76 1.37 4.42
CA MET A 82 9.58 0.58 3.49
C MET A 82 9.36 -0.93 3.71
N LYS A 83 9.26 -1.38 4.96
CA LYS A 83 8.94 -2.77 5.27
C LYS A 83 7.58 -3.18 4.70
N LEU A 84 6.54 -2.37 4.86
CA LEU A 84 5.21 -2.63 4.31
C LEU A 84 5.24 -2.74 2.78
N ARG A 85 5.98 -1.85 2.11
CA ARG A 85 6.11 -1.88 0.65
C ARG A 85 6.72 -3.19 0.15
N ASN A 86 7.73 -3.69 0.84
CA ASN A 86 8.44 -4.92 0.47
C ASN A 86 7.62 -6.15 0.85
N ASP A 87 7.19 -6.26 2.08
CA ASP A 87 6.53 -7.44 2.64
C ASP A 87 5.14 -7.67 2.02
N TRP A 88 4.38 -6.61 1.80
CA TRP A 88 3.03 -6.68 1.25
C TRP A 88 2.98 -6.52 -0.27
N GLY A 89 4.15 -6.51 -0.93
CA GLY A 89 4.25 -6.51 -2.38
C GLY A 89 3.64 -5.28 -3.05
N LEU A 90 3.76 -4.09 -2.43
CA LEU A 90 3.18 -2.86 -2.99
C LEU A 90 3.91 -2.40 -4.26
N TRP A 91 5.13 -2.85 -4.50
CA TRP A 91 5.88 -2.68 -5.75
C TRP A 91 5.41 -3.60 -6.88
N LYS A 92 4.57 -4.59 -6.55
CA LYS A 92 4.08 -5.64 -7.46
C LYS A 92 2.55 -5.62 -7.44
N ASP A 93 1.93 -6.47 -8.27
CA ASP A 93 0.48 -6.61 -8.31
C ASP A 93 -0.03 -7.54 -7.18
N SER A 94 0.20 -7.17 -5.92
CA SER A 94 -0.43 -7.83 -4.79
C SER A 94 -1.90 -7.42 -4.67
N ARG A 95 -2.72 -8.23 -3.97
CA ARG A 95 -4.13 -7.88 -3.77
C ARG A 95 -4.33 -6.51 -3.08
N LEU A 96 -3.41 -6.11 -2.18
CA LEU A 96 -3.44 -4.82 -1.52
C LEU A 96 -3.08 -3.68 -2.48
N SER A 97 -2.04 -3.85 -3.32
CA SER A 97 -1.68 -2.85 -4.32
C SER A 97 -2.80 -2.64 -5.35
N LEU A 98 -3.49 -3.71 -5.75
CA LEU A 98 -4.65 -3.64 -6.65
C LEU A 98 -5.85 -2.93 -6.00
N TYR A 99 -6.09 -3.16 -4.69
CA TYR A 99 -7.08 -2.40 -3.94
C TYR A 99 -6.79 -0.89 -3.99
N PHE A 100 -5.55 -0.49 -3.75
CA PHE A 100 -5.13 0.91 -3.85
C PHE A 100 -5.25 1.45 -5.28
N ALA A 101 -4.82 0.68 -6.28
CA ALA A 101 -4.93 1.07 -7.68
C ALA A 101 -6.39 1.30 -8.10
N SER A 102 -7.33 0.45 -7.66
CA SER A 102 -8.77 0.64 -7.91
C SER A 102 -9.31 1.92 -7.25
N SER A 103 -8.68 2.37 -6.17
CA SER A 103 -8.98 3.64 -5.50
C SER A 103 -8.22 4.83 -6.10
N GLY A 104 -7.36 4.58 -7.11
CA GLY A 104 -6.59 5.61 -7.84
C GLY A 104 -5.27 5.99 -7.19
N ILE A 105 -4.75 5.20 -6.25
CA ILE A 105 -3.42 5.33 -5.67
C ILE A 105 -2.54 4.23 -6.28
N SER A 106 -1.59 4.60 -7.15
CA SER A 106 -0.73 3.64 -7.86
C SER A 106 0.72 3.62 -7.37
N HIS A 107 1.18 4.66 -6.66
CA HIS A 107 2.57 4.73 -6.20
C HIS A 107 2.72 4.02 -4.84
N PRO A 108 3.67 3.07 -4.68
CA PRO A 108 3.85 2.31 -3.44
C PRO A 108 4.11 3.15 -2.20
N ASP A 109 4.85 4.26 -2.30
CA ASP A 109 5.08 5.16 -1.17
C ASP A 109 3.76 5.77 -0.69
N LYS A 110 2.89 6.22 -1.61
CA LYS A 110 1.57 6.76 -1.25
C LYS A 110 0.66 5.71 -0.64
N MET A 111 0.77 4.45 -1.09
CA MET A 111 0.03 3.33 -0.49
C MET A 111 0.47 3.12 0.96
N SER A 112 1.79 3.01 1.20
CA SER A 112 2.33 2.85 2.56
C SER A 112 2.03 4.05 3.45
N ASP A 113 2.14 5.27 2.94
CA ASP A 113 1.83 6.48 3.69
C ASP A 113 0.36 6.53 4.10
N TYR A 114 -0.55 6.09 3.22
CA TYR A 114 -1.97 6.00 3.57
C TYR A 114 -2.25 4.93 4.64
N ILE A 115 -1.55 3.80 4.59
CA ILE A 115 -1.66 2.76 5.62
C ILE A 115 -1.18 3.30 6.97
N LEU A 116 -0.04 3.98 6.99
CA LEU A 116 0.50 4.61 8.20
C LEU A 116 -0.44 5.70 8.74
N LEU A 117 -1.01 6.52 7.87
CA LEU A 117 -2.02 7.51 8.23
C LEU A 117 -3.26 6.84 8.86
N ALA A 118 -3.76 5.78 8.25
CA ALA A 118 -4.91 5.04 8.76
C ALA A 118 -4.61 4.42 10.12
N PHE A 119 -3.41 3.90 10.32
CA PHE A 119 -2.97 3.34 11.60
C PHE A 119 -2.79 4.43 12.67
N TYR A 120 -2.27 5.61 12.32
CA TYR A 120 -2.23 6.76 13.22
C TYR A 120 -3.62 7.12 13.76
N HIS A 121 -4.60 7.21 12.88
CA HIS A 121 -5.99 7.50 13.27
C HIS A 121 -6.60 6.38 14.14
N HIS A 122 -6.29 5.12 13.83
CA HIS A 122 -6.69 3.97 14.64
C HIS A 122 -6.13 4.07 16.07
N LEU A 123 -4.83 4.34 16.21
CA LEU A 123 -4.18 4.49 17.52
C LEU A 123 -4.78 5.63 18.37
N HIS A 124 -5.25 6.69 17.74
CA HIS A 124 -5.83 7.86 18.41
C HIS A 124 -7.37 7.82 18.53
N GLY A 125 -8.02 6.75 18.06
CA GLY A 125 -9.48 6.64 18.06
C GLY A 125 -10.17 7.76 17.26
N THR A 126 -9.55 8.24 16.17
CA THR A 126 -10.07 9.32 15.34
C THR A 126 -10.45 8.79 13.95
N GLU A 127 -11.38 9.47 13.28
CA GLU A 127 -11.77 9.12 11.92
C GLU A 127 -10.65 9.47 10.93
N ARG A 128 -10.30 8.51 10.07
CA ARG A 128 -9.31 8.72 9.00
C ARG A 128 -9.94 9.41 7.80
N PRO A 129 -9.17 10.20 7.02
CA PRO A 129 -9.62 10.74 5.74
C PRO A 129 -9.99 9.61 4.77
N ASN A 130 -11.02 9.84 3.94
CA ASN A 130 -11.38 8.86 2.92
C ASN A 130 -10.26 8.77 1.87
N ILE A 131 -9.98 7.54 1.41
CA ILE A 131 -8.96 7.28 0.38
C ILE A 131 -9.21 8.07 -0.92
N LYS A 132 -10.47 8.34 -1.25
CA LYS A 132 -10.86 9.13 -2.44
C LYS A 132 -10.51 10.61 -2.30
N ASP A 133 -10.54 11.16 -1.09
CA ASP A 133 -10.24 12.57 -0.84
C ASP A 133 -8.75 12.86 -0.99
N ILE A 134 -7.90 11.87 -0.71
CA ILE A 134 -6.45 11.97 -0.90
C ILE A 134 -6.05 11.98 -2.37
N LYS A 135 -6.81 11.32 -3.25
CA LYS A 135 -6.59 11.38 -4.70
C LYS A 135 -6.73 12.79 -5.27
N SER A 136 -7.68 13.58 -4.78
CA SER A 136 -7.90 14.96 -5.23
C SER A 136 -6.84 15.94 -4.72
N SER A 137 -6.10 15.55 -3.69
CA SER A 137 -5.05 16.34 -3.06
C SER A 137 -3.69 15.87 -3.59
N SER A 138 -3.26 16.42 -4.73
CA SER A 138 -1.88 16.29 -5.24
C SER A 138 -0.82 16.94 -4.32
N ASN A 139 -1.21 17.37 -3.11
CA ASN A 139 -0.38 18.05 -2.15
C ASN A 139 -0.53 17.41 -0.76
N VAL A 140 0.53 16.75 -0.29
CA VAL A 140 0.74 16.37 1.11
C VAL A 140 0.47 17.55 2.06
N SER A 141 0.70 18.79 1.61
CA SER A 141 0.38 20.02 2.34
C SER A 141 -1.11 20.23 2.63
N LYS A 142 -2.03 19.74 1.80
CA LYS A 142 -3.48 19.84 2.07
C LYS A 142 -3.95 18.88 3.13
N VAL A 143 -3.39 17.65 3.18
CA VAL A 143 -3.65 16.69 4.26
C VAL A 143 -3.12 17.24 5.58
N GLN A 144 -1.92 17.83 5.59
CA GLN A 144 -1.35 18.53 6.75
C GLN A 144 -2.22 19.71 7.19
N MET A 145 -2.75 20.49 6.25
CA MET A 145 -3.62 21.61 6.55
C MET A 145 -4.99 21.17 7.10
N PHE A 146 -5.54 20.06 6.62
CA PHE A 146 -6.76 19.45 7.14
C PHE A 146 -6.56 18.93 8.57
N LEU A 147 -5.45 18.23 8.84
CA LEU A 147 -5.12 17.72 10.17
C LEU A 147 -4.82 18.84 11.17
N ARG A 148 -4.17 19.91 10.73
CA ARG A 148 -3.97 21.13 11.53
C ARG A 148 -5.29 21.78 11.93
N ARG A 149 -6.31 21.79 11.06
CA ARG A 149 -7.66 22.29 11.38
C ARG A 149 -8.40 21.41 12.40
N LEU A 150 -8.17 20.10 12.40
CA LEU A 150 -8.76 19.20 13.38
C LEU A 150 -8.13 19.36 14.76
N SER A 151 -6.82 19.60 14.85
CA SER A 151 -6.12 19.83 16.12
C SER A 151 -6.52 21.15 16.78
N THR A 152 -6.73 22.22 15.99
CA THR A 152 -7.17 23.54 16.50
C THR A 152 -8.61 23.55 16.98
N ARG A 153 -9.50 22.69 16.44
CA ARG A 153 -10.88 22.54 16.94
C ARG A 153 -10.98 21.88 18.32
N ARG A 154 -9.99 21.06 18.72
CA ARG A 154 -9.95 20.46 20.06
C ARG A 154 -9.48 21.43 21.16
N GLY A 155 -8.67 22.44 20.82
CA GLY A 155 -8.16 23.43 21.77
C GLY A 155 -9.18 24.46 22.24
N ASN A 156 -10.35 24.58 21.59
CA ASN A 156 -11.34 25.63 21.87
C ASN A 156 -12.61 25.10 22.59
N LYS A 157 -12.53 23.91 23.22
CA LYS A 157 -13.56 23.38 24.13
C LYS A 157 -12.96 23.20 25.54
N ARG A 158 -12.55 24.29 26.13
CA ARG A 158 -12.37 24.43 27.58
C ARG A 158 -12.99 25.76 28.03
#